data_afa7546b78f0f352ddc1a782a60d9896
#
_entry.id   afa7546b78f0f352ddc1a782a60d9896
#
_cell.length_a   1.000
_cell.length_b   1.000
_cell.length_c   1.000
_cell.angle_alpha   90.00
_cell.angle_beta   90.00
_cell.angle_gamma   90.00
#
_symmetry.space_group_name_H-M   'P 1'
#
loop_
_entity.id
_entity.type
_entity.pdbx_description
1 polymer ?
#
loop_
_entity_poly.entity_id
_entity_poly.type
_entity_poly.pdbx_seq_one_letter_code
_entity_poly.pdbx_strand_id
1 'polypeptide(L)'
;MKIQLEKYNPDWINIYKGIENDLSYHLGFLNPVIEHIGSTSIFNLTAKPIIDILVGIPSQDQLDKIVQLLTRNDYIFYEKYNSIMPYRRFFVKLKTKPEKIFIPTMYSENEDVPNELNEYKLAHIHILEYNSYHWIRHIAFREYLRKHSDIKNEYEKIKIHLSALDWEDSNKYNSAKNVFIKQTEQKAIEWYESKNNSL
;
A
#
# COMPACT_ATOMS: atom_id res chain seq x y z
N MET A 1 -0.29 10.10 18.70
CA MET A 1 0.87 10.24 17.78
C MET A 1 0.58 11.26 16.69
N LYS A 2 1.59 12.01 16.23
CA LYS A 2 1.47 12.89 15.06
C LYS A 2 1.87 12.15 13.79
N ILE A 3 1.19 12.48 12.70
CA ILE A 3 1.50 11.91 11.40
C ILE A 3 2.49 12.83 10.68
N GLN A 4 3.67 12.32 10.38
CA GLN A 4 4.64 13.06 9.58
C GLN A 4 4.33 12.90 8.10
N LEU A 5 4.16 14.02 7.42
CA LEU A 5 4.02 14.10 5.97
C LEU A 5 5.24 14.82 5.39
N GLU A 6 5.66 14.37 4.24
CA GLU A 6 6.75 14.98 3.45
C GLU A 6 6.19 15.46 2.11
N LYS A 7 6.77 16.53 1.58
CA LYS A 7 6.53 16.90 0.19
C LYS A 7 6.98 15.78 -0.73
N TYR A 8 6.44 15.74 -1.94
CA TYR A 8 6.83 14.75 -2.92
C TYR A 8 8.35 14.66 -3.05
N ASN A 9 8.86 13.42 -2.90
CA ASN A 9 10.29 13.12 -3.05
C ASN A 9 10.49 12.24 -4.28
N PRO A 10 11.27 12.68 -5.29
CA PRO A 10 11.56 11.90 -6.49
C PRO A 10 12.22 10.54 -6.20
N ASP A 11 12.95 10.41 -5.09
CA ASP A 11 13.60 9.17 -4.70
C ASP A 11 12.62 8.04 -4.34
N TRP A 12 11.36 8.35 -4.08
CA TRP A 12 10.34 7.31 -3.87
C TRP A 12 10.22 6.36 -5.06
N ILE A 13 10.45 6.84 -6.28
CA ILE A 13 10.47 6.01 -7.48
C ILE A 13 11.64 5.02 -7.44
N ASN A 14 12.81 5.45 -7.00
CA ASN A 14 13.99 4.60 -6.91
C ASN A 14 13.84 3.55 -5.80
N ILE A 15 13.27 3.94 -4.67
CA ILE A 15 12.93 3.01 -3.57
C ILE A 15 11.92 1.96 -4.06
N TYR A 16 10.86 2.39 -4.75
CA TYR A 16 9.89 1.47 -5.35
C TYR A 16 10.58 0.47 -6.28
N LYS A 17 11.39 0.93 -7.22
CA LYS A 17 12.09 0.05 -8.16
C LYS A 17 13.00 -0.98 -7.48
N GLY A 18 13.68 -0.59 -6.41
CA GLY A 18 14.48 -1.53 -5.62
C GLY A 18 13.63 -2.66 -5.02
N ILE A 19 12.46 -2.32 -4.49
CA ILE A 19 11.54 -3.31 -3.91
C ILE A 19 10.82 -4.12 -5.00
N GLU A 20 10.46 -3.49 -6.12
CA GLU A 20 9.90 -4.18 -7.30
C GLU A 20 10.83 -5.27 -7.81
N ASN A 21 12.14 -4.98 -7.95
CA ASN A 21 13.14 -5.95 -8.35
C ASN A 21 13.26 -7.11 -7.35
N ASP A 22 13.28 -6.80 -6.06
CA ASP A 22 13.34 -7.80 -4.99
C ASP A 22 12.10 -8.73 -5.00
N LEU A 23 10.90 -8.15 -5.11
CA LEU A 23 9.66 -8.91 -5.24
C LEU A 23 9.60 -9.73 -6.53
N SER A 24 10.06 -9.17 -7.65
CA SER A 24 10.12 -9.87 -8.94
C SER A 24 11.06 -11.06 -8.89
N TYR A 25 12.18 -10.95 -8.18
CA TYR A 25 13.11 -12.05 -7.96
C TYR A 25 12.47 -13.19 -7.16
N HIS A 26 11.78 -12.86 -6.06
CA HIS A 26 11.19 -13.87 -5.19
C HIS A 26 9.89 -14.47 -5.74
N LEU A 27 9.07 -13.68 -6.44
CA LEU A 27 7.76 -14.08 -6.93
C LEU A 27 7.71 -14.35 -8.44
N GLY A 28 8.84 -14.29 -9.15
CA GLY A 28 8.91 -14.38 -10.61
C GLY A 28 8.27 -15.65 -11.20
N PHE A 29 8.25 -16.76 -10.44
CA PHE A 29 7.57 -17.99 -10.85
C PHE A 29 6.04 -17.85 -10.99
N LEU A 30 5.45 -16.78 -10.43
CA LEU A 30 4.03 -16.43 -10.57
C LEU A 30 3.77 -15.41 -11.67
N ASN A 31 4.80 -14.91 -12.36
CA ASN A 31 4.70 -13.79 -13.31
C ASN A 31 3.87 -12.62 -12.74
N PRO A 32 4.23 -12.04 -11.57
CA PRO A 32 3.44 -11.02 -10.93
C PRO A 32 3.46 -9.72 -11.74
N VAL A 33 2.35 -8.99 -11.70
CA VAL A 33 2.31 -7.59 -12.10
C VAL A 33 2.52 -6.75 -10.86
N ILE A 34 3.55 -5.90 -10.84
CA ILE A 34 3.91 -5.08 -9.66
C ILE A 34 3.73 -3.60 -10.00
N GLU A 35 3.00 -2.89 -9.15
CA GLU A 35 2.61 -1.51 -9.38
C GLU A 35 2.89 -0.62 -8.17
N HIS A 36 3.46 0.56 -8.41
CA HIS A 36 3.57 1.61 -7.41
C HIS A 36 2.23 2.29 -7.26
N ILE A 37 1.60 2.17 -6.09
CA ILE A 37 0.31 2.79 -5.77
C ILE A 37 0.43 3.78 -4.62
N GLY A 38 -0.71 4.25 -4.12
CA GLY A 38 -0.76 5.18 -2.99
C GLY A 38 -0.21 6.56 -3.30
N SER A 39 -0.11 7.39 -2.28
CA SER A 39 0.24 8.82 -2.44
C SER A 39 1.66 9.07 -2.94
N THR A 40 2.62 8.19 -2.61
CA THR A 40 4.02 8.31 -3.05
C THR A 40 4.21 8.05 -4.54
N SER A 41 3.25 7.41 -5.20
CA SER A 41 3.24 7.16 -6.65
C SER A 41 2.72 8.33 -7.47
N ILE A 42 2.24 9.40 -6.83
CA ILE A 42 1.57 10.52 -7.50
C ILE A 42 2.47 11.76 -7.44
N PHE A 43 2.86 12.26 -8.60
CA PHE A 43 3.74 13.40 -8.72
C PHE A 43 3.18 14.65 -8.00
N ASN A 44 4.05 15.31 -7.25
CA ASN A 44 3.74 16.51 -6.46
C ASN A 44 2.60 16.31 -5.45
N LEU A 45 2.46 15.11 -4.85
CA LEU A 45 1.52 14.88 -3.77
C LEU A 45 2.26 14.63 -2.45
N THR A 46 1.99 15.45 -1.45
CA THR A 46 2.50 15.28 -0.07
C THR A 46 2.04 13.94 0.51
N ALA A 47 2.95 13.17 1.12
CA ALA A 47 2.64 11.82 1.63
C ALA A 47 3.45 11.46 2.88
N LYS A 48 3.02 10.41 3.61
CA LYS A 48 3.93 9.67 4.49
C LYS A 48 5.01 9.02 3.63
N PRO A 49 6.30 8.99 4.05
CA PRO A 49 7.38 8.39 3.27
C PRO A 49 7.39 6.85 3.37
N ILE A 50 6.26 6.24 3.05
CA ILE A 50 6.06 4.79 3.00
C ILE A 50 5.57 4.45 1.59
N ILE A 51 6.27 3.55 0.91
CA ILE A 51 5.95 3.16 -0.46
C ILE A 51 4.80 2.13 -0.43
N ASP A 52 3.69 2.43 -1.08
CA ASP A 52 2.60 1.46 -1.23
C ASP A 52 2.79 0.69 -2.55
N ILE A 53 2.87 -0.63 -2.47
CA ILE A 53 3.10 -1.53 -3.60
C ILE A 53 1.93 -2.49 -3.73
N LEU A 54 1.40 -2.62 -4.94
CA LEU A 54 0.37 -3.58 -5.30
C LEU A 54 1.00 -4.68 -6.15
N VAL A 55 0.81 -5.93 -5.74
CA VAL A 55 1.31 -7.12 -6.46
C VAL A 55 0.12 -7.95 -6.88
N GLY A 56 -0.08 -8.07 -8.19
CA GLY A 56 -1.08 -8.92 -8.80
C GLY A 56 -0.52 -10.29 -9.12
N ILE A 57 -1.13 -11.33 -8.59
CA ILE A 57 -0.80 -12.73 -8.89
C ILE A 57 -1.96 -13.37 -9.68
N PRO A 58 -1.72 -14.47 -10.42
CA PRO A 58 -2.73 -15.05 -11.30
C PRO A 58 -4.01 -15.54 -10.63
N SER A 59 -3.91 -15.99 -9.36
CA SER A 59 -5.08 -16.57 -8.68
C SER A 59 -4.98 -16.41 -7.16
N GLN A 60 -6.14 -16.17 -6.51
CA GLN A 60 -6.25 -15.99 -5.06
C GLN A 60 -5.82 -17.21 -4.24
N ASP A 61 -5.96 -18.42 -4.77
CA ASP A 61 -5.55 -19.68 -4.12
C ASP A 61 -4.02 -19.80 -3.94
N GLN A 62 -3.25 -18.94 -4.59
CA GLN A 62 -1.80 -18.88 -4.45
C GLN A 62 -1.33 -17.95 -3.32
N LEU A 63 -2.23 -17.16 -2.73
CA LEU A 63 -1.90 -16.15 -1.73
C LEU A 63 -1.18 -16.72 -0.50
N ASP A 64 -1.57 -17.89 -0.01
CA ASP A 64 -0.95 -18.47 1.19
C ASP A 64 0.42 -19.11 0.90
N LYS A 65 0.64 -19.53 -0.34
CA LYS A 65 1.92 -20.14 -0.75
C LYS A 65 3.09 -19.18 -0.70
N ILE A 66 2.82 -17.87 -0.85
CA ILE A 66 3.85 -16.84 -0.85
C ILE A 66 4.24 -16.35 0.55
N VAL A 67 3.43 -16.65 1.58
CA VAL A 67 3.67 -16.12 2.94
C VAL A 67 5.03 -16.56 3.47
N GLN A 68 5.30 -17.89 3.48
CA GLN A 68 6.58 -18.40 3.96
C GLN A 68 7.77 -17.93 3.12
N LEU A 69 7.58 -17.76 1.83
CA LEU A 69 8.63 -17.30 0.93
C LEU A 69 9.04 -15.86 1.27
N LEU A 70 8.09 -14.96 1.43
CA LEU A 70 8.39 -13.56 1.71
C LEU A 70 8.86 -13.33 3.15
N THR A 71 8.31 -14.06 4.13
CA THR A 71 8.77 -13.93 5.52
C THR A 71 10.21 -14.40 5.73
N ARG A 72 10.70 -15.35 4.94
CA ARG A 72 12.13 -15.75 4.91
C ARG A 72 13.04 -14.72 4.23
N ASN A 73 12.46 -13.74 3.54
CA ASN A 73 13.17 -12.70 2.79
C ASN A 73 12.91 -11.29 3.37
N ASP A 74 12.78 -11.22 4.71
CA ASP A 74 12.67 -9.97 5.47
C ASP A 74 11.40 -9.15 5.20
N TYR A 75 10.32 -9.78 4.72
CA TYR A 75 9.00 -9.18 4.67
C TYR A 75 8.20 -9.61 5.88
N ILE A 76 7.57 -8.66 6.56
CA ILE A 76 6.78 -8.93 7.75
C ILE A 76 5.33 -9.15 7.34
N PHE A 77 4.80 -10.32 7.59
CA PHE A 77 3.41 -10.67 7.31
C PHE A 77 2.49 -10.27 8.46
N TYR A 78 1.37 -9.62 8.14
CA TYR A 78 0.33 -9.23 9.10
C TYR A 78 -0.92 -10.08 8.88
N GLU A 79 -0.99 -11.25 9.53
CA GLU A 79 -2.08 -12.21 9.39
C GLU A 79 -3.42 -11.64 9.84
N LYS A 80 -3.42 -10.73 10.83
CA LYS A 80 -4.63 -10.10 11.38
C LYS A 80 -5.53 -9.42 10.36
N TYR A 81 -5.04 -9.13 9.17
CA TYR A 81 -5.87 -8.56 8.11
C TYR A 81 -6.55 -9.61 7.23
N ASN A 82 -6.24 -10.90 7.37
CA ASN A 82 -6.78 -11.94 6.51
C ASN A 82 -8.27 -12.19 6.75
N SER A 83 -8.74 -12.13 8.00
CA SER A 83 -10.15 -12.29 8.35
C SER A 83 -11.03 -11.17 7.79
N ILE A 84 -10.51 -9.94 7.75
CA ILE A 84 -11.24 -8.75 7.27
C ILE A 84 -11.14 -8.62 5.74
N MET A 85 -10.00 -9.03 5.16
CA MET A 85 -9.67 -8.90 3.74
C MET A 85 -9.10 -10.22 3.19
N PRO A 86 -9.91 -11.29 3.09
CA PRO A 86 -9.43 -12.63 2.72
C PRO A 86 -8.85 -12.69 1.30
N TYR A 87 -9.25 -11.76 0.43
CA TYR A 87 -8.76 -11.61 -0.94
C TYR A 87 -7.34 -11.05 -1.04
N ARG A 88 -6.68 -10.70 0.09
CA ARG A 88 -5.39 -10.02 0.12
C ARG A 88 -4.45 -10.62 1.16
N ARG A 89 -3.15 -10.65 0.87
CA ARG A 89 -2.09 -10.79 1.88
C ARG A 89 -1.34 -9.47 2.01
N PHE A 90 -1.11 -9.05 3.26
CA PHE A 90 -0.49 -7.76 3.56
C PHE A 90 0.86 -7.96 4.24
N PHE A 91 1.90 -7.38 3.63
CA PHE A 91 3.25 -7.40 4.17
C PHE A 91 3.78 -5.98 4.36
N VAL A 92 4.78 -5.88 5.23
CA VAL A 92 5.55 -4.67 5.44
C VAL A 92 7.03 -4.96 5.18
N LYS A 93 7.68 -4.11 4.38
CA LYS A 93 9.15 -4.09 4.27
C LYS A 93 9.66 -2.99 5.17
N LEU A 94 10.74 -3.28 5.92
CA LEU A 94 11.39 -2.29 6.79
C LEU A 94 12.63 -1.70 6.13
N LYS A 95 13.07 -0.55 6.64
CA LYS A 95 14.34 0.11 6.30
C LYS A 95 15.55 -0.69 6.76
N THR A 96 15.35 -1.61 7.71
CA THR A 96 16.37 -2.51 8.25
C THR A 96 15.82 -3.92 8.34
N LYS A 97 16.69 -4.91 8.44
CA LYS A 97 16.28 -6.30 8.61
C LYS A 97 15.59 -6.52 9.96
N PRO A 98 14.50 -7.30 10.02
CA PRO A 98 13.77 -7.59 11.25
C PRO A 98 14.66 -8.14 12.37
N GLU A 99 15.60 -9.02 12.05
CA GLU A 99 16.55 -9.62 12.99
C GLU A 99 17.40 -8.59 13.75
N LYS A 100 17.75 -7.45 13.08
CA LYS A 100 18.58 -6.39 13.69
C LYS A 100 17.86 -5.59 14.75
N ILE A 101 16.54 -5.62 14.75
CA ILE A 101 15.70 -4.93 15.74
C ILE A 101 14.85 -5.91 16.56
N PHE A 102 15.19 -7.21 16.49
CA PHE A 102 14.62 -8.29 17.29
C PHE A 102 13.11 -8.42 17.18
N ILE A 103 12.56 -8.31 15.97
CA ILE A 103 11.14 -8.49 15.72
C ILE A 103 10.87 -9.72 14.82
N PRO A 104 9.69 -10.36 14.98
CA PRO A 104 9.30 -11.47 14.13
C PRO A 104 9.01 -11.01 12.69
N THR A 105 9.07 -11.95 11.74
CA THR A 105 8.65 -11.72 10.35
C THR A 105 7.17 -12.05 10.12
N MET A 106 6.43 -12.42 11.17
CA MET A 106 4.99 -12.65 11.12
C MET A 106 4.35 -12.21 12.42
N TYR A 107 3.22 -11.52 12.30
CA TYR A 107 2.30 -11.22 13.40
C TYR A 107 0.99 -11.94 13.14
N SER A 108 0.62 -12.84 14.05
CA SER A 108 -0.62 -13.61 13.98
C SER A 108 -1.86 -12.72 14.22
N GLU A 109 -3.05 -13.30 14.03
CA GLU A 109 -4.32 -12.54 14.12
C GLU A 109 -4.51 -11.84 15.48
N ASN A 110 -4.06 -12.46 16.57
CA ASN A 110 -4.23 -11.96 17.93
C ASN A 110 -3.02 -11.20 18.49
N GLU A 111 -1.97 -11.01 17.70
CA GLU A 111 -0.77 -10.31 18.13
C GLU A 111 -0.83 -8.81 17.81
N ASP A 112 -0.45 -8.00 18.79
CA ASP A 112 -0.32 -6.57 18.58
C ASP A 112 1.00 -6.23 17.88
N VAL A 113 0.91 -5.37 16.89
CA VAL A 113 2.09 -4.84 16.21
C VAL A 113 2.57 -3.60 16.97
N PRO A 114 3.81 -3.58 17.46
CA PRO A 114 4.35 -2.43 18.19
C PRO A 114 4.26 -1.13 17.39
N ASN A 115 3.83 -0.05 18.04
CA ASN A 115 3.70 1.25 17.39
C ASN A 115 5.05 1.81 16.93
N GLU A 116 6.13 1.49 17.64
CA GLU A 116 7.51 1.87 17.33
C GLU A 116 7.94 1.36 15.96
N LEU A 117 7.33 0.28 15.50
CA LEU A 117 7.60 -0.27 14.16
C LEU A 117 7.26 0.71 13.03
N ASN A 118 6.38 1.68 13.29
CA ASN A 118 6.00 2.66 12.27
C ASN A 118 7.17 3.50 11.75
N GLU A 119 8.19 3.76 12.57
CA GLU A 119 9.39 4.53 12.19
C GLU A 119 10.30 3.75 11.22
N TYR A 120 10.26 2.42 11.31
CA TYR A 120 11.08 1.53 10.48
C TYR A 120 10.41 1.15 9.16
N LYS A 121 9.12 1.44 8.95
CA LYS A 121 8.41 1.06 7.73
C LYS A 121 9.00 1.75 6.52
N LEU A 122 9.37 0.95 5.51
CA LEU A 122 9.80 1.40 4.19
C LEU A 122 8.67 1.29 3.18
N ALA A 123 7.99 0.13 3.17
CA ALA A 123 6.90 -0.11 2.23
C ALA A 123 5.79 -0.98 2.83
N HIS A 124 4.58 -0.77 2.29
CA HIS A 124 3.42 -1.63 2.43
C HIS A 124 3.22 -2.41 1.13
N ILE A 125 3.11 -3.74 1.22
CA ILE A 125 2.92 -4.60 0.07
C ILE A 125 1.56 -5.27 0.17
N HIS A 126 0.72 -5.01 -0.83
CA HIS A 126 -0.61 -5.57 -0.96
C HIS A 126 -0.59 -6.61 -2.07
N ILE A 127 -0.71 -7.89 -1.74
CA ILE A 127 -0.71 -8.97 -2.73
C ILE A 127 -2.13 -9.50 -2.87
N LEU A 128 -2.64 -9.54 -4.09
CA LEU A 128 -4.00 -9.98 -4.40
C LEU A 128 -4.07 -10.49 -5.85
N GLU A 129 -5.22 -11.02 -6.24
CA GLU A 129 -5.43 -11.50 -7.60
C GLU A 129 -5.40 -10.34 -8.60
N TYR A 130 -4.57 -10.52 -9.64
CA TYR A 130 -4.44 -9.56 -10.73
C TYR A 130 -5.79 -9.35 -11.43
N ASN A 131 -6.06 -8.11 -11.80
CA ASN A 131 -7.27 -7.69 -12.51
C ASN A 131 -8.59 -7.98 -11.76
N SER A 132 -8.54 -8.34 -10.46
CA SER A 132 -9.72 -8.40 -9.62
C SER A 132 -10.31 -7.01 -9.37
N TYR A 133 -11.56 -6.94 -8.88
CA TYR A 133 -12.17 -5.67 -8.47
C TYR A 133 -11.26 -4.88 -7.51
N HIS A 134 -10.63 -5.57 -6.55
CA HIS A 134 -9.74 -4.94 -5.58
C HIS A 134 -8.42 -4.44 -6.21
N TRP A 135 -7.93 -5.09 -7.25
CA TRP A 135 -6.82 -4.59 -8.06
C TRP A 135 -7.22 -3.31 -8.80
N ILE A 136 -8.30 -3.39 -9.56
CA ILE A 136 -8.78 -2.30 -10.43
C ILE A 136 -9.02 -1.03 -9.62
N ARG A 137 -9.66 -1.11 -8.44
CA ARG A 137 -9.92 0.07 -7.62
C ARG A 137 -8.65 0.82 -7.18
N HIS A 138 -7.56 0.10 -6.89
CA HIS A 138 -6.28 0.75 -6.53
C HIS A 138 -5.66 1.47 -7.74
N ILE A 139 -5.66 0.81 -8.89
CA ILE A 139 -5.14 1.40 -10.13
C ILE A 139 -6.00 2.59 -10.55
N ALA A 140 -7.32 2.42 -10.58
CA ALA A 140 -8.25 3.47 -10.93
C ALA A 140 -8.10 4.72 -10.05
N PHE A 141 -8.02 4.53 -8.72
CA PHE A 141 -7.82 5.64 -7.77
C PHE A 141 -6.53 6.40 -8.04
N ARG A 142 -5.41 5.68 -8.25
CA ARG A 142 -4.12 6.30 -8.59
C ARG A 142 -4.21 7.10 -9.89
N GLU A 143 -4.71 6.50 -10.97
CA GLU A 143 -4.78 7.14 -12.28
C GLU A 143 -5.76 8.33 -12.28
N TYR A 144 -6.85 8.21 -11.53
CA TYR A 144 -7.81 9.29 -11.36
C TYR A 144 -7.17 10.53 -10.70
N LEU A 145 -6.44 10.33 -9.59
CA LEU A 145 -5.74 11.44 -8.94
C LEU A 145 -4.59 12.02 -9.78
N ARG A 146 -3.92 11.20 -10.59
CA ARG A 146 -2.91 11.68 -11.54
C ARG A 146 -3.52 12.59 -12.62
N LYS A 147 -4.76 12.31 -13.02
CA LYS A 147 -5.44 13.01 -14.11
C LYS A 147 -6.27 14.22 -13.65
N HIS A 148 -6.79 14.18 -12.42
CA HIS A 148 -7.66 15.22 -11.87
C HIS A 148 -6.95 15.99 -10.77
N SER A 149 -6.29 17.08 -11.15
CA SER A 149 -5.45 17.90 -10.25
C SER A 149 -6.24 18.56 -9.13
N ASP A 150 -7.49 18.94 -9.38
CA ASP A 150 -8.43 19.48 -8.39
C ASP A 150 -8.70 18.49 -7.26
N ILE A 151 -9.04 17.25 -7.60
CA ILE A 151 -9.29 16.16 -6.65
C ILE A 151 -8.01 15.76 -5.90
N LYS A 152 -6.86 15.71 -6.61
CA LYS A 152 -5.56 15.52 -5.98
C LYS A 152 -5.27 16.58 -4.92
N ASN A 153 -5.52 17.85 -5.24
CA ASN A 153 -5.28 18.97 -4.33
C ASN A 153 -6.24 18.95 -3.12
N GLU A 154 -7.48 18.55 -3.33
CA GLU A 154 -8.44 18.35 -2.25
C GLU A 154 -7.97 17.25 -1.30
N TYR A 155 -7.54 16.10 -1.84
CA TYR A 155 -6.98 15.00 -1.06
C TYR A 155 -5.73 15.41 -0.26
N GLU A 156 -4.89 16.24 -0.85
CA GLU A 156 -3.71 16.78 -0.17
C GLU A 156 -4.09 17.66 1.02
N LYS A 157 -5.05 18.59 0.84
CA LYS A 157 -5.56 19.46 1.92
C LYS A 157 -6.11 18.63 3.08
N ILE A 158 -6.90 17.60 2.79
CA ILE A 158 -7.43 16.68 3.80
C ILE A 158 -6.29 16.01 4.58
N LYS A 159 -5.28 15.48 3.89
CA LYS A 159 -4.13 14.82 4.54
C LYS A 159 -3.36 15.79 5.43
N ILE A 160 -3.10 17.00 4.95
CA ILE A 160 -2.39 18.03 5.72
C ILE A 160 -3.20 18.42 6.97
N HIS A 161 -4.49 18.67 6.83
CA HIS A 161 -5.38 18.97 7.97
C HIS A 161 -5.34 17.84 9.01
N LEU A 162 -5.55 16.59 8.57
CA LEU A 162 -5.56 15.45 9.48
C LEU A 162 -4.18 15.18 10.11
N SER A 163 -3.08 15.49 9.43
CA SER A 163 -1.73 15.29 9.99
C SER A 163 -1.40 16.23 11.14
N ALA A 164 -2.08 17.39 11.23
CA ALA A 164 -1.92 18.34 12.33
C ALA A 164 -2.61 17.89 13.63
N LEU A 165 -3.52 16.91 13.55
CA LEU A 165 -4.24 16.38 14.69
C LEU A 165 -3.42 15.29 15.41
N ASP A 166 -3.74 15.06 16.70
CA ASP A 166 -3.21 13.95 17.46
C ASP A 166 -4.09 12.71 17.29
N TRP A 167 -3.45 11.58 17.01
CA TRP A 167 -4.10 10.29 16.77
C TRP A 167 -3.67 9.25 17.80
N GLU A 168 -4.57 8.37 18.19
CA GLU A 168 -4.23 7.21 19.02
C GLU A 168 -3.24 6.30 18.29
N ASP A 169 -3.57 6.00 17.02
CA ASP A 169 -2.76 5.15 16.14
C ASP A 169 -2.92 5.54 14.65
N SER A 170 -2.15 4.87 13.80
CA SER A 170 -2.21 5.06 12.34
C SER A 170 -3.53 4.63 11.72
N ASN A 171 -4.30 3.71 12.34
CA ASN A 171 -5.56 3.22 11.80
C ASN A 171 -6.65 4.28 11.96
N LYS A 172 -6.67 5.00 13.09
CA LYS A 172 -7.60 6.12 13.29
C LYS A 172 -7.38 7.23 12.25
N TYR A 173 -6.11 7.58 11.98
CA TYR A 173 -5.79 8.52 10.91
C TYR A 173 -6.25 7.99 9.53
N ASN A 174 -6.02 6.71 9.22
CA ASN A 174 -6.46 6.13 7.96
C ASN A 174 -7.98 6.11 7.85
N SER A 175 -8.69 5.81 8.93
CA SER A 175 -10.15 5.82 8.98
C SER A 175 -10.73 7.22 8.73
N ALA A 176 -10.07 8.27 9.22
CA ALA A 176 -10.51 9.65 8.99
C ALA A 176 -10.48 10.07 7.51
N LYS A 177 -9.58 9.48 6.71
CA LYS A 177 -9.52 9.70 5.25
C LYS A 177 -10.52 8.87 4.46
N ASN A 178 -11.10 7.82 5.07
CA ASN A 178 -11.88 6.83 4.33
C ASN A 178 -13.13 7.39 3.67
N VAL A 179 -13.74 8.44 4.22
CA VAL A 179 -14.93 9.06 3.61
C VAL A 179 -14.58 9.60 2.23
N PHE A 180 -13.53 10.42 2.15
CA PHE A 180 -13.06 10.96 0.87
C PHE A 180 -12.59 9.84 -0.07
N ILE A 181 -11.80 8.90 0.44
CA ILE A 181 -11.26 7.79 -0.38
C ILE A 181 -12.39 6.99 -1.01
N LYS A 182 -13.41 6.56 -0.25
CA LYS A 182 -14.52 5.76 -0.76
C LYS A 182 -15.35 6.50 -1.81
N GLN A 183 -15.65 7.78 -1.58
CA GLN A 183 -16.38 8.60 -2.54
C GLN A 183 -15.58 8.80 -3.83
N THR A 184 -14.28 9.00 -3.71
CA THR A 184 -13.39 9.19 -4.87
C THR A 184 -13.13 7.87 -5.59
N GLU A 185 -12.98 6.75 -4.89
CA GLU A 185 -12.82 5.41 -5.49
C GLU A 185 -13.97 5.07 -6.42
N GLN A 186 -15.23 5.33 -6.02
CA GLN A 186 -16.38 5.06 -6.88
C GLN A 186 -16.28 5.83 -8.20
N LYS A 187 -16.03 7.13 -8.14
CA LYS A 187 -15.84 7.98 -9.33
C LYS A 187 -14.64 7.54 -10.17
N ALA A 188 -13.57 7.12 -9.51
CA ALA A 188 -12.35 6.69 -10.17
C ALA A 188 -12.56 5.38 -10.96
N ILE A 189 -13.31 4.42 -10.39
CA ILE A 189 -13.64 3.16 -11.08
C ILE A 189 -14.49 3.45 -12.30
N GLU A 190 -15.58 4.21 -12.19
CA GLU A 190 -16.45 4.58 -13.31
C GLU A 190 -15.67 5.28 -14.42
N TRP A 191 -14.80 6.22 -14.06
CA TRP A 191 -13.95 6.92 -15.00
C TRP A 191 -12.95 5.97 -15.69
N TYR A 192 -12.30 5.07 -14.93
CA TYR A 192 -11.31 4.13 -15.45
C TYR A 192 -11.95 3.12 -16.43
N GLU A 193 -13.11 2.58 -16.09
CA GLU A 193 -13.87 1.67 -16.95
C GLU A 193 -14.35 2.34 -18.24
N SER A 194 -14.83 3.60 -18.15
CA SER A 194 -15.26 4.34 -19.35
C SER A 194 -14.11 4.56 -20.35
N LYS A 195 -12.88 4.69 -19.86
CA LYS A 195 -11.70 4.84 -20.72
C LYS A 195 -11.26 3.54 -21.37
N ASN A 196 -11.38 2.41 -20.67
CA ASN A 196 -10.95 1.11 -21.16
C ASN A 196 -12.01 0.46 -22.09
N ASN A 197 -13.29 0.80 -21.92
CA ASN A 197 -14.37 0.32 -22.82
C ASN A 197 -14.49 1.15 -24.11
N SER A 198 -13.69 2.20 -24.28
CA SER A 198 -13.66 3.07 -25.47
C SER A 198 -12.52 2.73 -26.44
N LEU A 199 -11.79 1.64 -26.19
CA LEU A 199 -10.75 1.04 -27.03
C LEU A 199 -11.18 -0.33 -27.55
#